data_9871ba3d232139bce98db4fd5a9855c2
#
_entry.id   9871ba3d232139bce98db4fd5a9855c2
#
_cell.length_a   1.000
_cell.length_b   1.000
_cell.length_c   1.000
_cell.angle_alpha   90.00
_cell.angle_beta   90.00
_cell.angle_gamma   90.00
#
_symmetry.space_group_name_H-M   'P 1'
#
loop_
_entity.id
_entity.type
_entity.pdbx_description
1 polymer ?
#
loop_
_entity_poly.entity_id
_entity_poly.type
_entity_poly.pdbx_seq_one_letter_code
_entity_poly.pdbx_strand_id
1 'polypeptide(L)'
;ALRKKLKVYSFSINKKNATVRLNSIKKKKSKFHVSINVNKQKNFFFTPTNFENNLKNLLCAITVISIFQNIKNLNKNIFYDYEIPEGRGDFSKIKINKKNIFLIDESYNSNPLSLRSAINNFNLINIKNNKKHLILGDMLELGKHSKKLHSELSDIINSSSIDNVYVFGKNIKETYKNIHRKKKGLILKEISQIIDLIKNNINNNDYIMIKGSNSTGLHKLANALKREKINAL
;
A
#
# COMPACT_ATOMS: atom_id res chain seq x y z
N ALA A 1 -29.88 -17.23 -29.81
CA ALA A 1 -29.18 -16.21 -29.02
C ALA A 1 -27.88 -15.86 -29.71
N LEU A 2 -27.80 -14.69 -30.34
CA LEU A 2 -26.57 -14.12 -30.92
C LEU A 2 -25.55 -13.93 -29.80
N ARG A 3 -24.56 -14.82 -29.66
CA ARG A 3 -23.40 -14.60 -28.82
C ARG A 3 -22.61 -13.41 -29.40
N LYS A 4 -22.82 -12.22 -28.86
CA LYS A 4 -21.97 -11.06 -29.16
C LYS A 4 -20.53 -11.49 -28.84
N LYS A 5 -19.66 -11.54 -29.86
CA LYS A 5 -18.21 -11.74 -29.68
C LYS A 5 -17.66 -10.52 -28.96
N LEU A 6 -17.52 -10.58 -27.65
CA LEU A 6 -16.90 -9.51 -26.87
C LEU A 6 -15.39 -9.49 -27.14
N LYS A 7 -14.88 -8.30 -27.40
CA LYS A 7 -13.44 -8.07 -27.51
C LYS A 7 -12.87 -7.85 -26.09
N VAL A 8 -11.99 -8.75 -25.66
CA VAL A 8 -11.40 -8.73 -24.31
C VAL A 8 -9.99 -8.18 -24.39
N TYR A 9 -9.70 -7.16 -23.57
CA TYR A 9 -8.38 -6.62 -23.36
C TYR A 9 -7.93 -6.96 -21.94
N SER A 10 -6.67 -7.34 -21.78
CA SER A 10 -6.12 -7.78 -20.50
C SER A 10 -4.79 -7.13 -20.16
N PHE A 11 -4.49 -6.99 -18.88
CA PHE A 11 -3.18 -6.54 -18.44
C PHE A 11 -2.64 -7.46 -17.35
N SER A 12 -1.31 -7.54 -17.24
CA SER A 12 -0.67 -8.36 -16.21
C SER A 12 0.78 -7.95 -15.97
N ILE A 13 1.21 -8.11 -14.71
CA ILE A 13 2.62 -8.03 -14.34
C ILE A 13 3.34 -9.33 -14.74
N ASN A 14 2.71 -10.48 -14.57
CA ASN A 14 3.37 -11.79 -14.68
C ASN A 14 2.97 -12.63 -15.90
N LYS A 15 1.74 -12.47 -16.43
CA LYS A 15 1.23 -13.34 -17.52
C LYS A 15 1.73 -12.85 -18.88
N LYS A 16 2.37 -13.76 -19.63
CA LYS A 16 2.95 -13.48 -20.96
C LYS A 16 1.92 -13.14 -22.05
N ASN A 17 0.70 -13.64 -21.92
CA ASN A 17 -0.35 -13.53 -22.97
C ASN A 17 -1.31 -12.35 -22.76
N ALA A 18 -1.03 -11.43 -21.82
CA ALA A 18 -1.86 -10.25 -21.65
C ALA A 18 -1.66 -9.23 -22.79
N THR A 19 -2.71 -8.49 -23.13
CA THR A 19 -2.69 -7.40 -24.15
C THR A 19 -1.62 -6.37 -23.78
N VAL A 20 -1.58 -5.97 -22.51
CA VAL A 20 -0.54 -5.12 -21.92
C VAL A 20 0.16 -5.88 -20.80
N ARG A 21 1.46 -6.00 -20.89
CA ARG A 21 2.24 -6.71 -19.87
C ARG A 21 3.51 -5.95 -19.47
N LEU A 22 3.87 -6.12 -18.22
CA LEU A 22 5.15 -5.67 -17.70
C LEU A 22 6.29 -6.55 -18.27
N ASN A 23 7.40 -5.92 -18.68
CA ASN A 23 8.62 -6.63 -19.05
C ASN A 23 9.70 -6.47 -17.99
N SER A 24 9.97 -5.24 -17.57
CA SER A 24 10.99 -4.95 -16.56
C SER A 24 10.78 -3.59 -15.92
N ILE A 25 11.34 -3.43 -14.72
CA ILE A 25 11.40 -2.17 -14.00
C ILE A 25 12.87 -1.93 -13.64
N LYS A 26 13.34 -0.71 -13.88
CA LYS A 26 14.68 -0.28 -13.50
C LYS A 26 14.62 1.08 -12.83
N LYS A 27 15.25 1.24 -11.67
CA LYS A 27 15.38 2.54 -11.02
C LYS A 27 16.32 3.43 -11.84
N LYS A 28 15.89 4.65 -12.14
CA LYS A 28 16.71 5.69 -12.80
C LYS A 28 16.59 6.98 -12.00
N LYS A 29 17.65 7.34 -11.27
CA LYS A 29 17.64 8.47 -10.33
C LYS A 29 16.47 8.35 -9.34
N SER A 30 15.57 9.33 -9.28
CA SER A 30 14.38 9.36 -8.40
C SER A 30 13.15 8.67 -8.97
N LYS A 31 13.18 8.16 -10.20
CA LYS A 31 12.03 7.56 -10.91
C LYS A 31 12.32 6.14 -11.36
N PHE A 32 11.29 5.45 -11.81
CA PHE A 32 11.37 4.09 -12.34
C PHE A 32 11.07 4.08 -13.84
N HIS A 33 11.96 3.47 -14.59
CA HIS A 33 11.74 3.14 -16.00
C HIS A 33 11.00 1.82 -16.08
N VAL A 34 9.76 1.86 -16.54
CA VAL A 34 8.86 0.71 -16.66
C VAL A 34 8.77 0.32 -18.12
N SER A 35 9.37 -0.80 -18.50
CA SER A 35 9.27 -1.39 -19.85
C SER A 35 8.06 -2.31 -19.91
N ILE A 36 7.25 -2.14 -20.93
CA ILE A 36 6.02 -2.90 -21.15
C ILE A 36 5.93 -3.40 -22.61
N ASN A 37 5.11 -4.43 -22.80
CA ASN A 37 4.63 -4.81 -24.14
C ASN A 37 3.16 -4.47 -24.26
N VAL A 38 2.79 -3.82 -25.36
CA VAL A 38 1.40 -3.56 -25.75
C VAL A 38 1.17 -4.22 -27.09
N ASN A 39 0.27 -5.18 -27.20
CA ASN A 39 0.02 -5.93 -28.44
C ASN A 39 1.32 -6.44 -29.10
N LYS A 40 2.22 -7.04 -28.31
CA LYS A 40 3.57 -7.52 -28.71
C LYS A 40 4.58 -6.43 -29.07
N GLN A 41 4.22 -5.15 -29.06
CA GLN A 41 5.13 -4.03 -29.30
C GLN A 41 5.73 -3.52 -27.99
N LYS A 42 7.04 -3.37 -27.95
CA LYS A 42 7.77 -2.88 -26.78
C LYS A 42 7.61 -1.36 -26.64
N ASN A 43 7.27 -0.91 -25.44
CA ASN A 43 7.16 0.50 -25.05
C ASN A 43 7.75 0.69 -23.64
N PHE A 44 7.91 1.94 -23.23
CA PHE A 44 8.30 2.26 -21.86
C PHE A 44 7.69 3.58 -21.40
N PHE A 45 7.58 3.74 -20.10
CA PHE A 45 7.17 4.97 -19.42
C PHE A 45 8.00 5.17 -18.14
N PHE A 46 8.02 6.42 -17.67
CA PHE A 46 8.58 6.73 -16.36
C PHE A 46 7.46 6.88 -15.33
N THR A 47 7.70 6.42 -14.09
CA THR A 47 6.75 6.52 -12.97
C THR A 47 7.50 6.78 -11.65
N PRO A 48 6.90 7.48 -10.69
CA PRO A 48 7.53 7.75 -9.39
C PRO A 48 7.62 6.51 -8.49
N THR A 49 6.86 5.45 -8.79
CA THR A 49 6.72 4.28 -7.91
C THR A 49 6.91 2.96 -8.64
N ASN A 50 7.37 1.95 -7.92
CA ASN A 50 7.43 0.55 -8.37
C ASN A 50 6.50 -0.37 -7.57
N PHE A 51 5.65 0.16 -6.73
CA PHE A 51 4.71 -0.65 -5.97
C PHE A 51 3.72 -1.38 -6.88
N GLU A 52 3.52 -2.67 -6.61
CA GLU A 52 2.79 -3.59 -7.48
C GLU A 52 1.40 -3.09 -7.84
N ASN A 53 0.63 -2.56 -6.86
CA ASN A 53 -0.71 -2.06 -7.11
C ASN A 53 -0.71 -0.84 -8.05
N ASN A 54 0.25 0.07 -7.88
CA ASN A 54 0.38 1.25 -8.74
C ASN A 54 0.78 0.85 -10.17
N LEU A 55 1.64 -0.16 -10.30
CA LEU A 55 1.99 -0.70 -11.61
C LEU A 55 0.80 -1.39 -12.29
N LYS A 56 -0.04 -2.12 -11.53
CA LYS A 56 -1.28 -2.69 -12.07
C LYS A 56 -2.24 -1.61 -12.56
N ASN A 57 -2.40 -0.53 -11.80
CA ASN A 57 -3.22 0.62 -12.20
C ASN A 57 -2.67 1.29 -13.47
N LEU A 58 -1.36 1.48 -13.55
CA LEU A 58 -0.69 1.99 -14.75
C LEU A 58 -0.92 1.08 -15.96
N LEU A 59 -0.73 -0.22 -15.82
CA LEU A 59 -1.00 -1.18 -16.91
C LEU A 59 -2.46 -1.18 -17.34
N CYS A 60 -3.39 -1.06 -16.38
CA CYS A 60 -4.82 -0.90 -16.66
C CYS A 60 -5.10 0.36 -17.47
N ALA A 61 -4.59 1.51 -17.04
CA ALA A 61 -4.75 2.79 -17.75
C ALA A 61 -4.19 2.71 -19.19
N ILE A 62 -2.98 2.16 -19.35
CA ILE A 62 -2.39 1.96 -20.68
C ILE A 62 -3.23 1.02 -21.54
N THR A 63 -3.84 -0.01 -20.95
CA THR A 63 -4.71 -0.95 -21.66
C THR A 63 -5.92 -0.20 -22.23
N VAL A 64 -6.58 0.63 -21.41
CA VAL A 64 -7.70 1.45 -21.88
C VAL A 64 -7.26 2.43 -22.97
N ILE A 65 -6.17 3.16 -22.77
CA ILE A 65 -5.64 4.11 -23.76
C ILE A 65 -5.32 3.40 -25.07
N SER A 66 -4.77 2.17 -25.04
CA SER A 66 -4.40 1.40 -26.22
C SER A 66 -5.59 1.00 -27.11
N ILE A 67 -6.81 1.13 -26.62
CA ILE A 67 -8.03 0.89 -27.40
C ILE A 67 -8.33 2.07 -28.33
N PHE A 68 -7.99 3.27 -27.88
CA PHE A 68 -8.36 4.53 -28.56
C PHE A 68 -7.23 5.12 -29.39
N GLN A 69 -5.97 4.85 -29.02
CA GLN A 69 -4.82 5.43 -29.74
C GLN A 69 -3.57 4.55 -29.69
N ASN A 70 -2.63 4.83 -30.60
CA ASN A 70 -1.36 4.13 -30.62
C ASN A 70 -0.46 4.57 -29.48
N ILE A 71 -0.08 3.63 -28.63
CA ILE A 71 0.76 3.87 -27.44
C ILE A 71 2.16 4.43 -27.79
N LYS A 72 2.66 4.19 -29.01
CA LYS A 72 3.94 4.77 -29.46
C LYS A 72 3.93 6.30 -29.47
N ASN A 73 2.76 6.89 -29.71
CA ASN A 73 2.58 8.35 -29.80
C ASN A 73 2.43 9.01 -28.43
N LEU A 74 2.30 8.24 -27.34
CA LEU A 74 2.21 8.79 -26.00
C LEU A 74 3.56 9.33 -25.53
N ASN A 75 3.50 10.47 -24.85
CA ASN A 75 4.66 11.01 -24.14
C ASN A 75 5.14 10.00 -23.09
N LYS A 76 6.43 9.68 -23.09
CA LYS A 76 7.03 8.71 -22.16
C LYS A 76 6.99 9.19 -20.70
N ASN A 77 6.81 10.48 -20.49
CA ASN A 77 6.71 11.11 -19.18
C ASN A 77 5.26 11.34 -18.71
N ILE A 78 4.25 10.84 -19.45
CA ILE A 78 2.82 11.06 -19.08
C ILE A 78 2.49 10.60 -17.65
N PHE A 79 3.23 9.63 -17.12
CA PHE A 79 3.10 9.14 -15.75
C PHE A 79 4.26 9.57 -14.84
N TYR A 80 5.08 10.53 -15.29
CA TYR A 80 6.30 10.93 -14.57
C TYR A 80 6.00 11.58 -13.22
N ASP A 81 4.98 12.46 -13.18
CA ASP A 81 4.55 13.21 -12.02
C ASP A 81 3.21 12.68 -11.46
N TYR A 82 2.93 11.40 -11.70
CA TYR A 82 1.79 10.75 -11.12
C TYR A 82 1.87 10.78 -9.60
N GLU A 83 0.90 11.41 -8.96
CA GLU A 83 0.77 11.43 -7.52
C GLU A 83 -0.05 10.24 -7.03
N ILE A 84 0.45 9.59 -5.98
CA ILE A 84 -0.29 8.52 -5.31
C ILE A 84 -1.37 9.21 -4.47
N PRO A 85 -2.66 8.90 -4.66
CA PRO A 85 -3.72 9.46 -3.82
C PRO A 85 -3.50 9.19 -2.34
N GLU A 86 -3.84 10.15 -1.48
CA GLU A 86 -3.71 10.05 -0.03
C GLU A 86 -4.32 8.76 0.51
N GLY A 87 -3.61 8.10 1.42
CA GLY A 87 -4.05 6.85 2.04
C GLY A 87 -3.96 5.60 1.17
N ARG A 88 -3.27 5.66 0.03
CA ARG A 88 -3.11 4.54 -0.92
C ARG A 88 -1.64 4.16 -1.17
N GLY A 89 -0.83 4.22 -0.12
CA GLY A 89 0.60 3.91 -0.16
C GLY A 89 1.46 5.15 -0.39
N ASP A 90 0.94 6.33 -0.12
CA ASP A 90 1.74 7.54 -0.14
C ASP A 90 2.76 7.53 1.00
N PHE A 91 3.95 8.00 0.67
CA PHE A 91 5.10 7.99 1.55
C PHE A 91 5.45 9.44 1.97
N SER A 92 5.51 9.66 3.27
CA SER A 92 5.80 10.98 3.83
C SER A 92 6.84 10.89 4.94
N LYS A 93 7.69 11.91 5.04
CA LYS A 93 8.52 12.13 6.22
C LYS A 93 7.79 13.13 7.12
N ILE A 94 7.40 12.69 8.29
CA ILE A 94 6.68 13.49 9.30
C ILE A 94 7.62 13.84 10.45
N LYS A 95 7.35 14.96 11.12
CA LYS A 95 8.12 15.41 12.30
C LYS A 95 7.22 15.42 13.52
N ILE A 96 7.59 14.67 14.55
CA ILE A 96 6.84 14.57 15.81
C ILE A 96 7.83 14.63 16.98
N ASN A 97 7.65 15.56 17.92
CA ASN A 97 8.54 15.73 19.08
C ASN A 97 10.04 15.72 18.70
N LYS A 98 10.42 16.50 17.69
CA LYS A 98 11.78 16.59 17.13
C LYS A 98 12.31 15.31 16.47
N LYS A 99 11.51 14.23 16.41
CA LYS A 99 11.84 12.98 15.69
C LYS A 99 11.34 13.06 14.24
N ASN A 100 12.14 12.59 13.32
CA ASN A 100 11.72 12.33 11.94
C ASN A 100 11.21 10.89 11.87
N ILE A 101 10.04 10.65 11.32
CA ILE A 101 9.43 9.33 11.17
C ILE A 101 8.99 9.18 9.71
N PHE A 102 9.19 8.02 9.15
CA PHE A 102 8.74 7.70 7.79
C PHE A 102 7.36 7.04 7.85
N LEU A 103 6.35 7.73 7.35
CA LEU A 103 4.96 7.28 7.32
C LEU A 103 4.60 6.73 5.94
N ILE A 104 4.10 5.50 5.90
CA ILE A 104 3.42 4.91 4.75
C ILE A 104 1.92 4.90 5.08
N ASP A 105 1.18 5.74 4.39
CA ASP A 105 -0.25 5.86 4.59
C ASP A 105 -1.03 4.96 3.62
N GLU A 106 -1.59 3.88 4.15
CA GLU A 106 -2.45 2.91 3.46
C GLU A 106 -3.88 2.92 4.04
N SER A 107 -4.26 4.02 4.71
CA SER A 107 -5.42 4.09 5.59
C SER A 107 -6.74 4.45 4.89
N TYR A 108 -6.74 4.69 3.57
CA TYR A 108 -7.96 5.06 2.85
C TYR A 108 -9.02 3.96 2.88
N ASN A 109 -8.62 2.71 2.67
CA ASN A 109 -9.51 1.55 2.77
C ASN A 109 -8.71 0.26 3.01
N SER A 110 -9.38 -0.79 3.51
CA SER A 110 -8.75 -2.06 3.80
C SER A 110 -9.64 -3.24 3.43
N ASN A 111 -9.07 -4.17 2.66
CA ASN A 111 -9.61 -5.49 2.41
C ASN A 111 -8.48 -6.53 2.45
N PRO A 112 -8.76 -7.84 2.51
CA PRO A 112 -7.72 -8.86 2.67
C PRO A 112 -6.61 -8.80 1.62
N LEU A 113 -6.97 -8.55 0.35
CA LEU A 113 -6.00 -8.51 -0.75
C LEU A 113 -5.11 -7.26 -0.67
N SER A 114 -5.72 -6.08 -0.47
CA SER A 114 -4.97 -4.83 -0.36
C SER A 114 -4.08 -4.80 0.87
N LEU A 115 -4.51 -5.39 1.99
CA LEU A 115 -3.73 -5.46 3.21
C LEU A 115 -2.52 -6.40 3.06
N ARG A 116 -2.71 -7.58 2.46
CA ARG A 116 -1.60 -8.48 2.11
C ARG A 116 -0.57 -7.80 1.20
N SER A 117 -1.04 -7.10 0.18
CA SER A 117 -0.17 -6.35 -0.74
C SER A 117 0.61 -5.23 -0.02
N ALA A 118 -0.05 -4.47 0.85
CA ALA A 118 0.59 -3.40 1.62
C ALA A 118 1.68 -3.96 2.58
N ILE A 119 1.39 -5.07 3.28
CA ILE A 119 2.36 -5.74 4.14
C ILE A 119 3.58 -6.22 3.34
N ASN A 120 3.35 -6.83 2.16
CA ASN A 120 4.43 -7.26 1.28
C ASN A 120 5.29 -6.08 0.81
N ASN A 121 4.67 -4.99 0.38
CA ASN A 121 5.38 -3.78 -0.04
C ASN A 121 6.21 -3.19 1.12
N PHE A 122 5.63 -3.13 2.31
CA PHE A 122 6.32 -2.66 3.51
C PHE A 122 7.49 -3.57 3.90
N ASN A 123 7.31 -4.88 3.74
CA ASN A 123 8.37 -5.86 3.96
C ASN A 123 9.58 -5.64 3.04
N LEU A 124 9.36 -5.26 1.77
CA LEU A 124 10.40 -5.03 0.77
C LEU A 124 11.21 -3.74 0.99
N ILE A 125 10.76 -2.82 1.84
CA ILE A 125 11.53 -1.64 2.17
C ILE A 125 12.75 -2.08 2.98
N ASN A 126 13.93 -1.92 2.40
CA ASN A 126 15.19 -2.25 3.08
C ASN A 126 15.60 -1.10 3.97
N ILE A 127 15.65 -1.33 5.28
CA ILE A 127 16.09 -0.37 6.29
C ILE A 127 17.24 -0.96 7.12
N LYS A 128 18.19 -0.10 7.45
CA LYS A 128 19.34 -0.46 8.31
C LYS A 128 19.13 0.25 9.66
N ASN A 129 19.29 -0.48 10.77
CA ASN A 129 19.31 0.06 12.14
C ASN A 129 18.03 0.77 12.64
N ASN A 130 16.93 0.71 11.90
CA ASN A 130 15.62 1.27 12.27
C ASN A 130 14.55 0.17 12.33
N LYS A 131 13.41 0.47 12.91
CA LYS A 131 12.31 -0.48 13.07
C LYS A 131 11.16 -0.19 12.13
N LYS A 132 10.44 -1.26 11.79
CA LYS A 132 9.16 -1.25 11.07
C LYS A 132 8.02 -1.46 12.03
N HIS A 133 7.16 -0.47 12.14
CA HIS A 133 5.96 -0.49 12.96
C HIS A 133 4.72 -0.56 12.09
N LEU A 134 3.83 -1.50 12.37
CA LEU A 134 2.59 -1.68 11.66
C LEU A 134 1.41 -1.37 12.57
N ILE A 135 0.60 -0.37 12.21
CA ILE A 135 -0.65 -0.01 12.90
C ILE A 135 -1.81 -0.48 12.03
N LEU A 136 -2.56 -1.46 12.51
CA LEU A 136 -3.65 -2.09 11.79
C LEU A 136 -5.01 -1.76 12.41
N GLY A 137 -5.91 -1.25 11.59
CA GLY A 137 -7.34 -1.16 11.88
C GLY A 137 -8.15 -2.32 11.33
N ASP A 138 -9.43 -2.37 11.68
CA ASP A 138 -10.35 -3.36 11.15
C ASP A 138 -10.47 -3.30 9.62
N MET A 139 -10.66 -4.45 9.00
CA MET A 139 -11.25 -4.58 7.68
C MET A 139 -12.76 -4.71 7.84
N LEU A 140 -13.52 -3.77 7.31
CA LEU A 140 -14.97 -3.76 7.39
C LEU A 140 -15.60 -4.42 6.16
N GLU A 141 -16.91 -4.59 6.17
CA GLU A 141 -17.71 -5.15 5.07
C GLU A 141 -17.36 -6.60 4.67
N LEU A 142 -16.76 -7.38 5.58
CA LEU A 142 -16.38 -8.77 5.34
C LEU A 142 -17.48 -9.78 5.74
N GLY A 143 -18.59 -9.31 6.30
CA GLY A 143 -19.71 -10.15 6.72
C GLY A 143 -19.27 -11.31 7.64
N LYS A 144 -19.87 -12.47 7.45
CA LYS A 144 -19.60 -13.69 8.26
C LYS A 144 -18.16 -14.21 8.18
N HIS A 145 -17.40 -13.78 7.19
CA HIS A 145 -16.02 -14.20 6.98
C HIS A 145 -15.00 -13.34 7.73
N SER A 146 -15.43 -12.25 8.40
CA SER A 146 -14.57 -11.27 9.03
C SER A 146 -13.52 -11.89 9.97
N LYS A 147 -13.96 -12.75 10.91
CA LYS A 147 -13.06 -13.38 11.88
C LYS A 147 -11.96 -14.21 11.21
N LYS A 148 -12.33 -15.04 10.23
CA LYS A 148 -11.39 -15.89 9.48
C LYS A 148 -10.38 -15.04 8.71
N LEU A 149 -10.86 -14.06 7.94
CA LEU A 149 -10.02 -13.22 7.09
C LEU A 149 -9.06 -12.33 7.89
N HIS A 150 -9.47 -11.86 9.08
CA HIS A 150 -8.55 -11.18 10.00
C HIS A 150 -7.50 -12.15 10.56
N SER A 151 -7.90 -13.35 10.99
CA SER A 151 -6.96 -14.35 11.54
C SER A 151 -5.86 -14.72 10.54
N GLU A 152 -6.20 -14.93 9.27
CA GLU A 152 -5.27 -15.32 8.19
C GLU A 152 -4.17 -14.27 7.90
N LEU A 153 -4.31 -13.03 8.36
CA LEU A 153 -3.29 -11.99 8.18
C LEU A 153 -2.04 -12.24 9.04
N SER A 154 -2.17 -13.01 10.11
CA SER A 154 -1.04 -13.32 10.99
C SER A 154 0.09 -14.03 10.25
N ASP A 155 -0.20 -14.87 9.27
CA ASP A 155 0.81 -15.66 8.55
C ASP A 155 1.79 -14.76 7.79
N ILE A 156 1.25 -13.79 7.03
CA ILE A 156 2.08 -12.85 6.29
C ILE A 156 2.85 -11.90 7.21
N ILE A 157 2.27 -11.50 8.33
CA ILE A 157 2.94 -10.66 9.34
C ILE A 157 4.07 -11.44 10.00
N ASN A 158 3.83 -12.69 10.38
CA ASN A 158 4.82 -13.54 11.04
C ASN A 158 6.04 -13.80 10.17
N SER A 159 5.84 -13.96 8.85
CA SER A 159 6.92 -14.19 7.87
C SER A 159 7.62 -12.90 7.41
N SER A 160 7.12 -11.73 7.78
CA SER A 160 7.68 -10.43 7.35
C SER A 160 8.84 -9.95 8.24
N SER A 161 9.55 -8.90 7.80
CA SER A 161 10.55 -8.18 8.58
C SER A 161 9.96 -7.04 9.44
N ILE A 162 8.65 -7.04 9.68
CA ILE A 162 7.99 -6.07 10.56
C ILE A 162 8.35 -6.40 12.00
N ASP A 163 8.77 -5.39 12.76
CA ASP A 163 9.23 -5.55 14.14
C ASP A 163 8.08 -5.51 15.14
N ASN A 164 7.20 -4.52 15.02
CA ASN A 164 6.11 -4.30 15.97
C ASN A 164 4.77 -4.12 15.26
N VAL A 165 3.74 -4.77 15.79
CA VAL A 165 2.37 -4.71 15.28
C VAL A 165 1.43 -4.23 16.36
N TYR A 166 0.74 -3.14 16.10
CA TYR A 166 -0.27 -2.53 16.94
C TYR A 166 -1.62 -2.67 16.28
N VAL A 167 -2.65 -2.94 17.04
CA VAL A 167 -3.99 -3.14 16.48
C VAL A 167 -5.01 -2.20 17.10
N PHE A 168 -5.89 -1.65 16.27
CA PHE A 168 -6.94 -0.72 16.63
C PHE A 168 -8.28 -1.16 16.03
N GLY A 169 -9.19 -1.65 16.86
CA GLY A 169 -10.49 -2.17 16.44
C GLY A 169 -10.87 -3.47 17.14
N LYS A 170 -12.05 -3.97 16.82
CA LYS A 170 -12.62 -5.20 17.42
C LYS A 170 -12.15 -6.45 16.70
N ASN A 171 -12.27 -6.47 15.37
CA ASN A 171 -12.06 -7.66 14.55
C ASN A 171 -10.58 -7.94 14.32
N ILE A 172 -9.75 -6.90 14.20
CA ILE A 172 -8.30 -7.02 13.99
C ILE A 172 -7.59 -7.71 15.17
N LYS A 173 -8.23 -7.81 16.32
CA LYS A 173 -7.73 -8.60 17.46
C LYS A 173 -7.57 -10.08 17.11
N GLU A 174 -8.32 -10.61 16.14
CA GLU A 174 -8.13 -11.99 15.69
C GLU A 174 -6.77 -12.17 15.00
N THR A 175 -6.30 -11.19 14.25
CA THR A 175 -4.92 -11.15 13.73
C THR A 175 -3.92 -11.13 14.89
N TYR A 176 -4.12 -10.22 15.85
CA TYR A 176 -3.19 -10.03 16.98
C TYR A 176 -3.02 -11.28 17.84
N LYS A 177 -4.06 -12.09 18.01
CA LYS A 177 -3.97 -13.35 18.77
C LYS A 177 -2.92 -14.29 18.20
N ASN A 178 -2.80 -14.36 16.87
CA ASN A 178 -1.99 -15.34 16.14
C ASN A 178 -0.62 -14.80 15.68
N ILE A 179 -0.30 -13.53 15.96
CA ILE A 179 1.03 -12.96 15.70
C ILE A 179 2.03 -13.52 16.71
N HIS A 180 3.26 -13.77 16.27
CA HIS A 180 4.37 -14.18 17.13
C HIS A 180 4.59 -13.17 18.26
N ARG A 181 4.81 -13.66 19.50
CA ARG A 181 4.98 -12.83 20.71
C ARG A 181 6.00 -11.70 20.53
N LYS A 182 7.12 -11.97 19.85
CA LYS A 182 8.19 -10.99 19.59
C LYS A 182 7.77 -9.80 18.72
N LYS A 183 6.66 -9.91 17.98
CA LYS A 183 6.12 -8.84 17.11
C LYS A 183 4.93 -8.13 17.73
N LYS A 184 4.39 -8.63 18.85
CA LYS A 184 3.22 -8.03 19.50
C LYS A 184 3.58 -6.71 20.16
N GLY A 185 3.01 -5.62 19.66
CA GLY A 185 2.96 -4.33 20.32
C GLY A 185 1.75 -4.24 21.25
N LEU A 186 0.92 -3.20 21.07
CA LEU A 186 -0.25 -2.93 21.92
C LEU A 186 -1.57 -3.13 21.18
N ILE A 187 -2.61 -3.46 21.94
CA ILE A 187 -4.00 -3.35 21.50
C ILE A 187 -4.47 -1.96 21.91
N LEU A 188 -4.76 -1.11 20.93
CA LEU A 188 -5.15 0.28 21.10
C LEU A 188 -6.67 0.40 21.06
N LYS A 189 -7.25 1.26 21.87
CA LYS A 189 -8.68 1.46 22.02
C LYS A 189 -9.13 2.81 21.48
N GLU A 190 -8.25 3.81 21.53
CA GLU A 190 -8.51 5.20 21.18
C GLU A 190 -7.41 5.76 20.27
N ILE A 191 -7.76 6.75 19.46
CA ILE A 191 -6.81 7.45 18.57
C ILE A 191 -5.70 8.14 19.38
N SER A 192 -6.04 8.72 20.53
CA SER A 192 -5.08 9.32 21.46
C SER A 192 -3.95 8.36 21.84
N GLN A 193 -4.25 7.09 22.11
CA GLN A 193 -3.25 6.08 22.42
C GLN A 193 -2.31 5.81 21.24
N ILE A 194 -2.80 5.92 19.99
CA ILE A 194 -1.94 5.81 18.82
C ILE A 194 -0.99 7.01 18.73
N ILE A 195 -1.48 8.19 19.02
CA ILE A 195 -0.67 9.41 19.04
C ILE A 195 0.41 9.31 20.12
N ASP A 196 0.06 8.88 21.33
CA ASP A 196 1.01 8.69 22.43
C ASP A 196 2.05 7.62 22.12
N LEU A 197 1.63 6.51 21.50
CA LEU A 197 2.54 5.49 20.99
C LEU A 197 3.58 6.09 20.05
N ILE A 198 3.12 6.88 19.06
CA ILE A 198 4.01 7.49 18.06
C ILE A 198 4.95 8.50 18.73
N LYS A 199 4.44 9.32 19.65
CA LYS A 199 5.25 10.32 20.37
C LYS A 199 6.32 9.67 21.26
N ASN A 200 6.00 8.59 21.96
CA ASN A 200 6.82 8.08 23.06
C ASN A 200 7.62 6.83 22.71
N ASN A 201 7.07 5.93 21.89
CA ASN A 201 7.64 4.59 21.65
C ASN A 201 8.26 4.39 20.26
N ILE A 202 8.01 5.31 19.32
CA ILE A 202 8.62 5.25 18.00
C ILE A 202 9.89 6.12 18.00
N ASN A 203 10.98 5.57 17.46
CA ASN A 203 12.27 6.26 17.45
C ASN A 203 12.48 7.12 16.20
N ASN A 204 13.50 7.95 16.26
CA ASN A 204 13.90 8.79 15.12
C ASN A 204 14.30 7.88 13.94
N ASN A 205 13.78 8.20 12.75
CA ASN A 205 13.95 7.48 11.49
C ASN A 205 13.32 6.08 11.42
N ASP A 206 12.47 5.70 12.38
CA ASP A 206 11.65 4.50 12.24
C ASP A 206 10.59 4.66 11.17
N TYR A 207 10.08 3.52 10.69
CA TYR A 207 9.06 3.44 9.66
C TYR A 207 7.74 2.99 10.25
N ILE A 208 6.67 3.71 9.95
CA ILE A 208 5.31 3.36 10.34
C ILE A 208 4.47 3.13 9.10
N MET A 209 3.74 2.03 9.04
CA MET A 209 2.64 1.86 8.09
C MET A 209 1.31 1.86 8.86
N ILE A 210 0.36 2.68 8.41
CA ILE A 210 -1.00 2.74 8.95
C ILE A 210 -1.97 2.20 7.93
N LYS A 211 -2.78 1.18 8.31
CA LYS A 211 -3.79 0.60 7.42
C LYS A 211 -5.03 0.15 8.16
N GLY A 212 -6.20 0.51 7.63
CA GLY A 212 -7.51 0.11 8.13
C GLY A 212 -8.61 0.57 7.16
N SER A 213 -9.84 0.15 7.38
CA SER A 213 -10.99 0.69 6.66
C SER A 213 -11.22 2.15 7.04
N ASN A 214 -11.74 2.96 6.12
CA ASN A 214 -11.89 4.41 6.27
C ASN A 214 -12.62 4.80 7.58
N SER A 215 -13.73 4.14 7.88
CA SER A 215 -14.54 4.42 9.09
C SER A 215 -13.87 4.05 10.41
N THR A 216 -12.66 3.46 10.40
CA THR A 216 -11.87 3.29 11.63
C THR A 216 -11.30 4.60 12.18
N GLY A 217 -11.30 5.68 11.40
CA GLY A 217 -10.69 6.96 11.76
C GLY A 217 -9.18 7.04 11.52
N LEU A 218 -8.52 5.94 11.14
CA LEU A 218 -7.07 5.91 10.89
C LEU A 218 -6.66 6.81 9.73
N HIS A 219 -7.54 7.02 8.74
CA HIS A 219 -7.26 7.93 7.63
C HIS A 219 -7.19 9.39 8.10
N LYS A 220 -8.11 9.81 8.98
CA LYS A 220 -8.07 11.15 9.59
C LYS A 220 -6.79 11.33 10.41
N LEU A 221 -6.40 10.32 11.18
CA LEU A 221 -5.15 10.33 11.94
C LEU A 221 -3.94 10.47 11.03
N ALA A 222 -3.81 9.64 9.98
CA ALA A 222 -2.68 9.71 9.05
C ALA A 222 -2.55 11.09 8.40
N ASN A 223 -3.68 11.70 8.00
CA ASN A 223 -3.71 13.05 7.45
C ASN A 223 -3.30 14.12 8.47
N ALA A 224 -3.74 14.00 9.72
CA ALA A 224 -3.32 14.92 10.79
C ALA A 224 -1.82 14.82 11.09
N LEU A 225 -1.28 13.60 11.09
CA LEU A 225 0.15 13.35 11.24
C LEU A 225 0.97 14.02 10.12
N LYS A 226 0.52 13.91 8.86
CA LYS A 226 1.20 14.53 7.70
C LYS A 226 1.17 16.04 7.74
N ARG A 227 0.09 16.63 8.26
CA ARG A 227 -0.12 18.09 8.34
C ARG A 227 0.37 18.72 9.64
N GLU A 228 1.03 17.96 10.50
CA GLU A 228 1.47 18.38 11.85
C GLU A 228 0.33 18.95 12.74
N LYS A 229 -0.94 18.55 12.45
CA LYS A 229 -2.15 19.02 13.15
C LYS A 229 -2.66 17.99 14.17
N ILE A 230 -1.76 17.33 14.89
CA ILE A 230 -2.11 16.24 15.82
C ILE A 230 -2.95 16.73 17.02
N ASN A 231 -2.81 18.01 17.39
CA ASN A 231 -3.54 18.60 18.52
C ASN A 231 -5.02 18.95 18.18
N ALA A 232 -5.43 18.70 16.94
CA ALA A 232 -6.80 18.94 16.47
C ALA A 232 -7.65 17.65 16.36
N LEU A 233 -7.12 16.51 16.83
CA LEU A 233 -7.79 15.22 16.94
C LEU A 233 -8.18 14.92 18.38
#